data_119e234d7eb2682d0baa81deff1a1f6f
#
_entry.id   119e234d7eb2682d0baa81deff1a1f6f
#
_cell.length_a   1.000
_cell.length_b   1.000
_cell.length_c   1.000
_cell.angle_alpha   90.00
_cell.angle_beta   90.00
_cell.angle_gamma   90.00
#
_symmetry.space_group_name_H-M   'P 1'
#
loop_
_entity.id
_entity.type
_entity.pdbx_description
1 polymer ?
#
loop_
_entity_poly.entity_id
_entity_poly.type
_entity_poly.pdbx_seq_one_letter_code
_entity_poly.pdbx_strand_id
1 'polypeptide(L)'
;MMRASGILLPISSIPSNYGIGCFSKEAYAFADQLAEAGQKYWQILPLGPTGYGDSPYQSFSTFAGNPYFIDLEELIQKDLLTAAECAECDWGGSKSYVDYEKVYLSRFSLLRKAYRRFYQMDGKEKELQLIREEMEAFEKEQGFWLADYCLYMAVKDSLDGISWNQWPEDLKTRKPEALAKAREELKEDISFYAFQQFWFYRQWNRLKKYANDRGIKIIGDLPIYVAFDGADAWANPDLFQFDEEATPAAVAGCPPDAFSATGQLWGNPLYNWEYHKKTGYNWWILRMTHCMKLYDKVRIDHFRGFDEYWSVPYGDETAENGKWEKGPGIELFKVLEEKIKDLDVIAEDLGFLTDSVRELLAKSGYPGMKVLQFAFDESGESVYLPFRYDKNCIVYTGTHDNETTKGWFGNLTQSNREYVNQYTACEGKDTDECVWGLIRSAQSSVAEVCIVPLQDYLCLGNEARMNMPSTLGDNWKWRLTRGQFTDEIIQRIYAMTRLYGRIQEQ
;
A
#
# COMPACT_ATOMS: atom_id res chain seq x y z
N MET A 1 -8.45 -22.76 -9.89
CA MET A 1 -8.99 -21.71 -9.02
C MET A 1 -10.31 -21.21 -9.56
N MET A 2 -11.21 -20.74 -8.69
CA MET A 2 -12.51 -20.20 -9.11
C MET A 2 -12.36 -18.72 -9.46
N ARG A 3 -13.05 -18.24 -10.49
CA ARG A 3 -13.04 -16.83 -10.90
C ARG A 3 -13.62 -15.96 -9.78
N ALA A 4 -13.05 -14.77 -9.60
CA ALA A 4 -13.50 -13.83 -8.59
C ALA A 4 -13.34 -12.37 -9.05
N SER A 5 -13.92 -11.43 -8.31
CA SER A 5 -13.65 -10.01 -8.51
C SER A 5 -13.47 -9.28 -7.18
N GLY A 6 -12.96 -8.07 -7.25
CA GLY A 6 -12.75 -7.21 -6.10
C GLY A 6 -12.72 -5.73 -6.49
N ILE A 7 -12.69 -4.92 -5.46
CA ILE A 7 -12.61 -3.45 -5.60
C ILE A 7 -11.30 -2.97 -4.97
N LEU A 8 -10.61 -2.06 -5.68
CA LEU A 8 -9.48 -1.32 -5.14
C LEU A 8 -9.99 -0.03 -4.51
N LEU A 9 -9.78 0.11 -3.20
CA LEU A 9 -10.03 1.34 -2.44
C LEU A 9 -9.07 1.42 -1.26
N PRO A 10 -8.16 2.40 -1.22
CA PRO A 10 -7.26 2.60 -0.07
C PRO A 10 -8.02 2.90 1.22
N ILE A 11 -7.46 2.51 2.36
CA ILE A 11 -8.02 2.88 3.68
C ILE A 11 -8.11 4.40 3.84
N SER A 12 -7.10 5.14 3.37
CA SER A 12 -7.09 6.62 3.38
C SER A 12 -8.30 7.24 2.67
N SER A 13 -8.87 6.52 1.69
CA SER A 13 -10.01 6.98 0.89
C SER A 13 -11.38 6.66 1.50
N ILE A 14 -11.45 5.92 2.60
CA ILE A 14 -12.72 5.65 3.30
C ILE A 14 -13.27 6.97 3.89
N PRO A 15 -14.59 7.23 3.86
CA PRO A 15 -15.18 8.39 4.51
C PRO A 15 -14.90 8.40 6.01
N SER A 16 -14.57 9.55 6.58
CA SER A 16 -14.44 9.73 8.03
C SER A 16 -14.73 11.18 8.44
N ASN A 17 -14.89 11.43 9.74
CA ASN A 17 -15.01 12.77 10.31
C ASN A 17 -13.64 13.44 10.52
N TYR A 18 -12.54 12.72 10.40
CA TYR A 18 -11.21 13.10 10.87
C TYR A 18 -10.20 13.30 9.74
N GLY A 19 -10.64 13.88 8.64
CA GLY A 19 -9.79 14.37 7.54
C GLY A 19 -9.22 13.29 6.62
N ILE A 20 -9.10 12.04 7.07
CA ILE A 20 -8.57 10.90 6.32
C ILE A 20 -9.35 9.62 6.67
N GLY A 21 -9.42 8.66 5.76
CA GLY A 21 -10.00 7.35 6.05
C GLY A 21 -9.25 6.61 7.15
N CYS A 22 -9.98 5.85 7.94
CA CYS A 22 -9.45 5.09 9.08
C CYS A 22 -10.27 3.82 9.32
N PHE A 23 -9.89 3.02 10.32
CA PHE A 23 -10.57 1.75 10.66
C PHE A 23 -11.92 1.97 11.38
N SER A 24 -12.67 2.94 10.87
CA SER A 24 -13.95 3.40 11.41
C SER A 24 -15.11 2.52 10.98
N LYS A 25 -16.29 2.80 11.53
CA LYS A 25 -17.54 2.14 11.13
C LYS A 25 -17.80 2.20 9.61
N GLU A 26 -17.32 3.23 8.92
CA GLU A 26 -17.43 3.34 7.46
C GLU A 26 -16.58 2.29 6.74
N ALA A 27 -15.42 1.90 7.30
CA ALA A 27 -14.61 0.80 6.76
C ALA A 27 -15.31 -0.57 6.94
N TYR A 28 -15.96 -0.78 8.08
CA TYR A 28 -16.80 -1.96 8.30
C TYR A 28 -18.00 -1.98 7.35
N ALA A 29 -18.69 -0.85 7.18
CA ALA A 29 -19.81 -0.73 6.24
C ALA A 29 -19.35 -0.99 4.79
N PHE A 30 -18.14 -0.55 4.41
CA PHE A 30 -17.61 -0.84 3.09
C PHE A 30 -17.35 -2.34 2.88
N ALA A 31 -16.89 -3.06 3.91
CA ALA A 31 -16.76 -4.51 3.84
C ALA A 31 -18.14 -5.21 3.65
N ASP A 32 -19.20 -4.70 4.28
CA ASP A 32 -20.58 -5.17 4.06
C ASP A 32 -21.03 -4.91 2.62
N GLN A 33 -20.81 -3.69 2.11
CA GLN A 33 -21.13 -3.29 0.72
C GLN A 33 -20.39 -4.15 -0.31
N LEU A 34 -19.13 -4.52 -0.05
CA LEU A 34 -18.38 -5.43 -0.92
C LEU A 34 -19.04 -6.82 -0.98
N ALA A 35 -19.47 -7.35 0.16
CA ALA A 35 -20.17 -8.64 0.22
C ALA A 35 -21.51 -8.58 -0.53
N GLU A 36 -22.30 -7.51 -0.34
CA GLU A 36 -23.55 -7.26 -1.07
C GLU A 36 -23.34 -7.11 -2.58
N ALA A 37 -22.21 -6.50 -3.02
CA ALA A 37 -21.81 -6.40 -4.41
C ALA A 37 -21.26 -7.72 -4.99
N GLY A 38 -21.25 -8.82 -4.21
CA GLY A 38 -20.72 -10.12 -4.64
C GLY A 38 -19.21 -10.14 -4.86
N GLN A 39 -18.48 -9.22 -4.24
CA GLN A 39 -17.02 -9.15 -4.35
C GLN A 39 -16.35 -10.17 -3.43
N LYS A 40 -15.15 -10.61 -3.81
CA LYS A 40 -14.31 -11.51 -3.03
C LYS A 40 -13.12 -10.79 -2.43
N TYR A 41 -12.66 -9.72 -3.08
CA TYR A 41 -11.44 -9.04 -2.71
C TYR A 41 -11.67 -7.55 -2.45
N TRP A 42 -11.03 -7.06 -1.41
CA TRP A 42 -10.78 -5.66 -1.16
C TRP A 42 -9.28 -5.41 -1.31
N GLN A 43 -8.87 -4.74 -2.39
CA GLN A 43 -7.48 -4.35 -2.56
C GLN A 43 -7.25 -2.98 -1.94
N ILE A 44 -6.19 -2.87 -1.15
CA ILE A 44 -5.75 -1.65 -0.48
C ILE A 44 -4.31 -1.31 -0.88
N LEU A 45 -3.87 -0.11 -0.55
CA LEU A 45 -2.48 0.32 -0.70
C LEU A 45 -1.68 -0.01 0.57
N PRO A 46 -0.32 0.13 0.55
CA PRO A 46 0.51 -0.15 1.72
C PRO A 46 0.02 0.59 2.97
N LEU A 47 0.05 -0.10 4.11
CA LEU A 47 -0.48 0.41 5.39
C LEU A 47 0.58 1.10 6.25
N GLY A 48 1.81 1.25 5.75
CA GLY A 48 2.92 1.83 6.51
C GLY A 48 2.79 3.33 6.78
N PRO A 49 3.46 3.86 7.81
CA PRO A 49 3.50 5.28 8.10
C PRO A 49 4.19 6.02 6.96
N THR A 50 3.60 7.13 6.52
CA THR A 50 4.09 7.95 5.41
C THR A 50 4.98 9.09 5.90
N GLY A 51 5.99 9.43 5.09
CA GLY A 51 6.83 10.60 5.31
C GLY A 51 6.37 11.79 4.48
N TYR A 52 7.31 12.71 4.22
CA TYR A 52 7.09 13.84 3.33
C TYR A 52 6.70 13.36 1.92
N GLY A 53 5.63 13.97 1.37
CA GLY A 53 5.07 13.57 0.07
C GLY A 53 3.94 12.55 0.16
N ASP A 54 3.60 12.09 1.36
CA ASP A 54 2.40 11.28 1.70
C ASP A 54 2.28 9.95 0.95
N SER A 55 3.32 9.53 0.22
CA SER A 55 3.32 8.28 -0.55
C SER A 55 3.31 7.07 0.38
N PRO A 56 2.36 6.15 0.24
CA PRO A 56 2.36 4.90 0.99
C PRO A 56 3.51 3.95 0.60
N TYR A 57 4.20 4.24 -0.52
CA TYR A 57 5.36 3.46 -1.01
C TYR A 57 6.69 3.95 -0.43
N GLN A 58 6.69 5.08 0.29
CA GLN A 58 7.85 5.64 1.00
C GLN A 58 7.57 5.65 2.50
N SER A 59 7.62 4.47 3.12
CA SER A 59 7.29 4.29 4.53
C SER A 59 8.53 4.29 5.42
N PHE A 60 8.42 4.86 6.63
CA PHE A 60 9.45 4.80 7.65
C PHE A 60 9.75 3.39 8.17
N SER A 61 8.90 2.42 7.88
CA SER A 61 9.13 0.99 8.18
C SER A 61 8.24 0.10 7.34
N THR A 62 8.78 -1.04 6.91
CA THR A 62 8.02 -2.08 6.21
C THR A 62 7.11 -2.90 7.15
N PHE A 63 7.28 -2.75 8.46
CA PHE A 63 6.52 -3.48 9.47
C PHE A 63 5.49 -2.60 10.19
N ALA A 64 5.77 -1.31 10.36
CA ALA A 64 4.91 -0.42 11.12
C ALA A 64 3.62 -0.05 10.37
N GLY A 65 2.55 0.18 11.14
CA GLY A 65 1.29 0.68 10.63
C GLY A 65 1.16 2.20 10.73
N ASN A 66 0.39 2.80 9.81
CA ASN A 66 0.18 4.24 9.75
C ASN A 66 -0.78 4.72 10.84
N PRO A 67 -0.36 5.56 11.79
CA PRO A 67 -1.22 6.08 12.84
C PRO A 67 -2.43 6.87 12.35
N TYR A 68 -2.41 7.33 11.09
CA TYR A 68 -3.57 7.99 10.47
C TYR A 68 -4.80 7.08 10.38
N PHE A 69 -4.63 5.77 10.35
CA PHE A 69 -5.71 4.82 10.22
C PHE A 69 -6.35 4.39 11.55
N ILE A 70 -5.80 4.82 12.68
CA ILE A 70 -6.40 4.57 14.00
C ILE A 70 -7.75 5.29 14.07
N ASP A 71 -8.83 4.57 14.40
CA ASP A 71 -10.14 5.16 14.63
C ASP A 71 -10.19 5.89 15.99
N LEU A 72 -10.43 7.20 15.95
CA LEU A 72 -10.51 8.02 17.15
C LEU A 72 -11.82 7.81 17.91
N GLU A 73 -12.90 7.36 17.26
CA GLU A 73 -14.17 7.06 17.92
C GLU A 73 -14.00 5.94 18.96
N GLU A 74 -13.15 4.93 18.68
CA GLU A 74 -12.85 3.90 19.67
C GLU A 74 -12.10 4.48 20.87
N LEU A 75 -11.16 5.40 20.65
CA LEU A 75 -10.46 6.07 21.75
C LEU A 75 -11.40 6.94 22.60
N ILE A 76 -12.41 7.55 21.98
CA ILE A 76 -13.48 8.27 22.68
C ILE A 76 -14.32 7.29 23.51
N GLN A 77 -14.73 6.15 22.96
CA GLN A 77 -15.50 5.13 23.68
C GLN A 77 -14.75 4.54 24.89
N LYS A 78 -13.41 4.60 24.87
CA LYS A 78 -12.55 4.18 26.00
C LYS A 78 -12.19 5.32 26.95
N ASP A 79 -12.81 6.50 26.81
CA ASP A 79 -12.53 7.72 27.59
C ASP A 79 -11.07 8.21 27.47
N LEU A 80 -10.32 7.74 26.44
CA LEU A 80 -8.96 8.22 26.16
C LEU A 80 -8.96 9.56 25.42
N LEU A 81 -10.06 9.89 24.75
CA LEU A 81 -10.34 11.17 24.11
C LEU A 81 -11.77 11.59 24.42
N THR A 82 -12.09 12.85 24.15
CA THR A 82 -13.47 13.36 24.14
C THR A 82 -13.88 13.79 22.73
N ALA A 83 -15.18 13.69 22.42
CA ALA A 83 -15.71 14.17 21.15
C ALA A 83 -15.43 15.69 20.95
N ALA A 84 -15.44 16.48 22.03
CA ALA A 84 -15.14 17.91 21.98
C ALA A 84 -13.69 18.17 21.53
N GLU A 85 -12.71 17.46 22.08
CA GLU A 85 -11.30 17.60 21.68
C GLU A 85 -11.09 17.26 20.19
N CYS A 86 -11.78 16.25 19.69
CA CYS A 86 -11.71 15.91 18.27
C CYS A 86 -12.42 16.93 17.37
N ALA A 87 -13.48 17.56 17.86
CA ALA A 87 -14.23 18.60 17.15
C ALA A 87 -13.50 19.96 17.10
N GLU A 88 -12.62 20.24 18.06
CA GLU A 88 -11.80 21.46 18.11
C GLU A 88 -10.63 21.43 17.10
N CYS A 89 -10.29 20.26 16.56
CA CYS A 89 -9.20 20.11 15.61
C CYS A 89 -9.59 20.54 14.18
N ASP A 90 -8.62 21.07 13.44
CA ASP A 90 -8.79 21.35 12.01
C ASP A 90 -8.44 20.11 11.19
N TRP A 91 -9.44 19.55 10.52
CA TRP A 91 -9.33 18.34 9.69
C TRP A 91 -9.29 18.63 8.18
N GLY A 92 -9.16 19.93 7.81
CA GLY A 92 -9.29 20.36 6.42
C GLY A 92 -10.74 20.63 6.00
N GLY A 93 -10.91 21.41 4.93
CA GLY A 93 -12.23 21.87 4.45
C GLY A 93 -12.91 20.91 3.46
N SER A 94 -12.18 19.93 2.91
CA SER A 94 -12.70 19.03 1.87
C SER A 94 -13.20 17.72 2.44
N LYS A 95 -14.35 17.25 1.92
CA LYS A 95 -14.84 15.89 2.19
C LYS A 95 -14.25 14.86 1.22
N SER A 96 -13.75 15.33 0.06
CA SER A 96 -13.25 14.49 -1.02
C SER A 96 -11.73 14.40 -1.12
N TYR A 97 -11.01 15.23 -0.35
CA TYR A 97 -9.55 15.26 -0.38
C TYR A 97 -8.97 15.36 1.02
N VAL A 98 -7.85 14.67 1.22
CA VAL A 98 -7.06 14.72 2.46
C VAL A 98 -6.20 15.99 2.45
N ASP A 99 -6.23 16.73 3.55
CA ASP A 99 -5.27 17.77 3.90
C ASP A 99 -4.27 17.14 4.89
N TYR A 100 -3.18 16.59 4.38
CA TYR A 100 -2.23 15.82 5.18
C TYR A 100 -1.56 16.65 6.28
N GLU A 101 -1.27 17.94 6.05
CA GLU A 101 -0.69 18.81 7.07
C GLU A 101 -1.63 18.94 8.28
N LYS A 102 -2.90 19.24 8.03
CA LYS A 102 -3.91 19.37 9.07
C LYS A 102 -4.20 18.06 9.79
N VAL A 103 -4.24 16.96 9.04
CA VAL A 103 -4.38 15.61 9.62
C VAL A 103 -3.19 15.30 10.52
N TYR A 104 -1.96 15.58 10.09
CA TYR A 104 -0.76 15.35 10.87
C TYR A 104 -0.81 16.11 12.21
N LEU A 105 -0.97 17.44 12.16
CA LEU A 105 -0.99 18.30 13.35
C LEU A 105 -2.09 17.91 14.33
N SER A 106 -3.30 17.66 13.82
CA SER A 106 -4.45 17.33 14.65
C SER A 106 -4.35 15.93 15.26
N ARG A 107 -4.02 14.93 14.44
CA ARG A 107 -4.05 13.53 14.87
C ARG A 107 -2.96 13.18 15.85
N PHE A 108 -1.73 13.60 15.63
CA PHE A 108 -0.64 13.32 16.56
C PHE A 108 -0.83 14.03 17.91
N SER A 109 -1.38 15.24 17.90
CA SER A 109 -1.77 15.94 19.14
C SER A 109 -2.80 15.13 19.94
N LEU A 110 -3.85 14.61 19.29
CA LEU A 110 -4.88 13.81 19.94
C LEU A 110 -4.33 12.46 20.42
N LEU A 111 -3.55 11.77 19.60
CA LEU A 111 -2.94 10.49 19.99
C LEU A 111 -2.01 10.66 21.20
N ARG A 112 -1.28 11.79 21.30
CA ARG A 112 -0.47 12.12 22.49
C ARG A 112 -1.33 12.33 23.74
N LYS A 113 -2.50 12.97 23.61
CA LYS A 113 -3.46 13.10 24.73
C LYS A 113 -4.00 11.73 25.15
N ALA A 114 -4.39 10.90 24.17
CA ALA A 114 -4.89 9.55 24.42
C ALA A 114 -3.85 8.68 25.15
N TYR A 115 -2.60 8.73 24.66
CA TYR A 115 -1.46 8.05 25.29
C TYR A 115 -1.28 8.44 26.76
N ARG A 116 -1.24 9.74 27.06
CA ARG A 116 -1.09 10.21 28.44
C ARG A 116 -2.23 9.72 29.33
N ARG A 117 -3.47 9.79 28.87
CA ARG A 117 -4.61 9.28 29.63
C ARG A 117 -4.55 7.77 29.82
N PHE A 118 -4.13 7.03 28.81
CA PHE A 118 -3.99 5.58 28.91
C PHE A 118 -3.10 5.13 30.06
N TYR A 119 -2.03 5.88 30.36
CA TYR A 119 -1.14 5.57 31.46
C TYR A 119 -1.50 6.26 32.78
N GLN A 120 -2.28 7.36 32.76
CA GLN A 120 -2.64 8.13 33.94
C GLN A 120 -3.98 7.74 34.58
N MET A 121 -4.84 7.06 33.85
CA MET A 121 -6.15 6.67 34.38
C MET A 121 -6.03 5.53 35.39
N ASP A 122 -6.14 5.89 36.66
CA ASP A 122 -6.35 4.94 37.75
C ASP A 122 -7.84 4.68 37.88
N GLY A 123 -8.25 3.40 37.84
CA GLY A 123 -9.51 2.95 38.42
C GLY A 123 -10.69 2.62 37.50
N LYS A 124 -10.67 2.81 36.18
CA LYS A 124 -11.72 2.24 35.27
C LYS A 124 -11.30 0.95 34.55
N GLU A 125 -11.12 0.18 35.13
CA GLU A 125 -9.86 -0.43 35.46
C GLU A 125 -9.72 -1.80 34.89
N LYS A 126 -10.74 -2.60 34.91
CA LYS A 126 -10.64 -3.95 34.39
C LYS A 126 -10.45 -3.99 32.86
N GLU A 127 -11.13 -3.11 32.14
CA GLU A 127 -11.05 -3.09 30.66
C GLU A 127 -9.74 -2.47 30.18
N LEU A 128 -9.32 -1.33 30.73
CA LEU A 128 -8.03 -0.72 30.37
C LEU A 128 -6.86 -1.58 30.85
N GLN A 129 -6.99 -2.29 31.96
CA GLN A 129 -5.98 -3.23 32.41
C GLN A 129 -5.81 -4.39 31.40
N LEU A 130 -6.90 -4.96 30.91
CA LEU A 130 -6.84 -5.97 29.85
C LEU A 130 -6.19 -5.44 28.58
N ILE A 131 -6.48 -4.20 28.18
CA ILE A 131 -5.86 -3.56 27.02
C ILE A 131 -4.34 -3.35 27.24
N ARG A 132 -3.90 -3.02 28.47
CA ARG A 132 -2.47 -2.94 28.79
C ARG A 132 -1.79 -4.30 28.69
N GLU A 133 -2.42 -5.36 29.15
CA GLU A 133 -1.92 -6.72 29.03
C GLU A 133 -1.83 -7.17 27.55
N GLU A 134 -2.83 -6.80 26.74
CA GLU A 134 -2.80 -7.01 25.28
C GLU A 134 -1.61 -6.24 24.65
N MET A 135 -1.32 -5.01 25.10
CA MET A 135 -0.22 -4.20 24.62
C MET A 135 1.14 -4.81 24.98
N GLU A 136 1.31 -5.27 26.22
CA GLU A 136 2.54 -5.96 26.65
C GLU A 136 2.79 -7.25 25.83
N ALA A 137 1.73 -8.00 25.54
CA ALA A 137 1.81 -9.17 24.69
C ALA A 137 2.18 -8.81 23.25
N PHE A 138 1.61 -7.73 22.70
CA PHE A 138 1.95 -7.19 21.38
C PHE A 138 3.42 -6.76 21.31
N GLU A 139 3.92 -5.98 22.27
CA GLU A 139 5.30 -5.53 22.31
C GLU A 139 6.28 -6.72 22.33
N LYS A 140 5.95 -7.76 23.06
CA LYS A 140 6.75 -9.00 23.10
C LYS A 140 6.71 -9.74 21.77
N GLU A 141 5.53 -9.89 21.14
CA GLU A 141 5.39 -10.57 19.86
C GLU A 141 6.11 -9.82 18.73
N GLN A 142 6.02 -8.49 18.73
CA GLN A 142 6.56 -7.62 17.69
C GLN A 142 7.99 -7.14 17.98
N GLY A 143 8.66 -7.67 19.01
CA GLY A 143 9.97 -7.21 19.46
C GLY A 143 11.08 -7.28 18.41
N PHE A 144 10.91 -8.04 17.33
CA PHE A 144 11.89 -8.16 16.25
C PHE A 144 12.03 -6.91 15.36
N TRP A 145 11.07 -5.97 15.43
CA TRP A 145 11.09 -4.71 14.69
C TRP A 145 10.67 -3.50 15.51
N LEU A 146 9.72 -3.70 16.43
CA LEU A 146 9.01 -2.59 17.11
C LEU A 146 9.96 -1.71 17.93
N ALA A 147 10.90 -2.32 18.65
CA ALA A 147 11.83 -1.58 19.51
C ALA A 147 12.76 -0.64 18.71
N ASP A 148 13.25 -1.09 17.55
CA ASP A 148 14.09 -0.27 16.68
C ASP A 148 13.27 0.81 15.96
N TYR A 149 12.04 0.49 15.51
CA TYR A 149 11.15 1.48 14.92
C TYR A 149 10.79 2.59 15.90
N CYS A 150 10.38 2.25 17.13
CA CYS A 150 10.01 3.25 18.14
C CYS A 150 11.19 4.13 18.53
N LEU A 151 12.38 3.57 18.67
CA LEU A 151 13.60 4.32 18.93
C LEU A 151 13.95 5.23 17.75
N TYR A 152 13.89 4.71 16.51
CA TYR A 152 14.13 5.49 15.28
C TYR A 152 13.23 6.72 15.22
N MET A 153 11.92 6.53 15.40
CA MET A 153 10.96 7.63 15.33
C MET A 153 11.16 8.65 16.46
N ALA A 154 11.43 8.18 17.68
CA ALA A 154 11.69 9.08 18.82
C ALA A 154 12.97 9.92 18.64
N VAL A 155 14.05 9.31 18.11
CA VAL A 155 15.29 10.03 17.78
C VAL A 155 15.04 11.01 16.64
N LYS A 156 14.33 10.59 15.60
CA LYS A 156 13.98 11.45 14.45
C LYS A 156 13.21 12.69 14.88
N ASP A 157 12.21 12.53 15.73
CA ASP A 157 11.45 13.66 16.29
C ASP A 157 12.32 14.58 17.15
N SER A 158 13.22 14.03 17.95
CA SER A 158 14.14 14.80 18.81
C SER A 158 15.17 15.63 18.03
N LEU A 159 15.34 15.28 16.74
CA LEU A 159 16.25 15.94 15.80
C LEU A 159 15.49 16.65 14.68
N ASP A 160 14.30 17.21 14.97
CA ASP A 160 13.49 17.98 14.02
C ASP A 160 13.16 17.27 12.70
N GLY A 161 13.08 15.94 12.72
CA GLY A 161 12.69 15.13 11.56
C GLY A 161 13.77 14.94 10.49
N ILE A 162 15.03 15.35 10.74
CA ILE A 162 16.11 15.16 9.77
C ILE A 162 16.34 13.67 9.49
N SER A 163 16.83 13.36 8.27
CA SER A 163 17.13 12.00 7.86
C SER A 163 18.27 11.41 8.69
N TRP A 164 18.17 10.10 8.99
CA TRP A 164 19.12 9.42 9.89
C TRP A 164 20.58 9.46 9.45
N ASN A 165 20.85 9.59 8.15
CA ASN A 165 22.21 9.75 7.64
C ASN A 165 22.86 11.11 8.04
N GLN A 166 22.06 12.06 8.51
CA GLN A 166 22.49 13.35 9.01
C GLN A 166 22.53 13.41 10.57
N TRP A 167 22.20 12.31 11.25
CA TRP A 167 22.27 12.25 12.70
C TRP A 167 23.69 12.29 13.22
N PRO A 168 23.92 12.61 14.52
CA PRO A 168 25.21 12.44 15.17
C PRO A 168 25.79 11.05 14.89
N GLU A 169 27.08 10.99 14.63
CA GLU A 169 27.76 9.78 14.12
C GLU A 169 27.54 8.54 14.98
N ASP A 170 27.48 8.71 16.28
CA ASP A 170 27.26 7.63 17.25
C ASP A 170 25.82 7.07 17.20
N LEU A 171 24.82 7.91 16.92
CA LEU A 171 23.42 7.48 16.68
C LEU A 171 23.28 6.90 15.27
N LYS A 172 23.86 7.55 14.26
CA LYS A 172 23.85 7.10 12.86
C LYS A 172 24.43 5.69 12.75
N THR A 173 25.60 5.43 13.38
CA THR A 173 26.29 4.15 13.37
C THR A 173 25.86 3.20 14.50
N ARG A 174 24.79 3.54 15.22
CA ARG A 174 24.16 2.71 16.25
C ARG A 174 25.12 2.26 17.37
N LYS A 175 25.99 3.16 17.86
CA LYS A 175 26.88 2.83 18.98
C LYS A 175 26.06 2.44 20.21
N PRO A 176 26.36 1.30 20.90
CA PRO A 176 25.54 0.81 22.00
C PRO A 176 25.30 1.82 23.11
N GLU A 177 26.30 2.63 23.44
CA GLU A 177 26.22 3.66 24.49
C GLU A 177 25.28 4.78 24.10
N ALA A 178 25.32 5.24 22.81
CA ALA A 178 24.44 6.27 22.29
C ALA A 178 22.99 5.78 22.25
N LEU A 179 22.76 4.53 21.81
CA LEU A 179 21.42 3.94 21.81
C LEU A 179 20.88 3.76 23.24
N ALA A 180 21.71 3.34 24.20
CA ALA A 180 21.30 3.20 25.59
C ALA A 180 20.89 4.56 26.19
N LYS A 181 21.69 5.60 25.92
CA LYS A 181 21.38 6.98 26.32
C LYS A 181 20.08 7.47 25.69
N ALA A 182 19.91 7.33 24.38
CA ALA A 182 18.69 7.75 23.67
C ALA A 182 17.44 7.01 24.20
N ARG A 183 17.54 5.71 24.52
CA ARG A 183 16.43 4.95 25.12
C ARG A 183 16.01 5.49 26.48
N GLU A 184 16.94 5.95 27.30
CA GLU A 184 16.62 6.53 28.60
C GLU A 184 16.03 7.94 28.47
N GLU A 185 16.66 8.79 27.64
CA GLU A 185 16.24 10.19 27.44
C GLU A 185 14.88 10.31 26.72
N LEU A 186 14.58 9.41 25.78
CA LEU A 186 13.38 9.45 24.92
C LEU A 186 12.34 8.38 25.30
N LYS A 187 12.39 7.87 26.52
CA LYS A 187 11.54 6.76 26.98
C LYS A 187 10.04 7.02 26.77
N GLU A 188 9.56 8.23 27.04
CA GLU A 188 8.14 8.60 26.84
C GLU A 188 7.77 8.57 25.36
N ASP A 189 8.62 9.08 24.48
CA ASP A 189 8.37 9.11 23.04
C ASP A 189 8.42 7.71 22.42
N ILE A 190 9.38 6.89 22.82
CA ILE A 190 9.46 5.47 22.43
C ILE A 190 8.17 4.74 22.80
N SER A 191 7.70 4.92 24.03
CA SER A 191 6.44 4.33 24.51
C SER A 191 5.22 4.85 23.76
N PHE A 192 5.22 6.12 23.36
CA PHE A 192 4.17 6.72 22.56
C PHE A 192 4.09 6.09 21.16
N TYR A 193 5.23 5.83 20.50
CA TYR A 193 5.23 5.13 19.22
C TYR A 193 4.77 3.67 19.36
N ALA A 194 5.15 2.98 20.44
CA ALA A 194 4.65 1.62 20.73
C ALA A 194 3.12 1.62 20.92
N PHE A 195 2.57 2.60 21.65
CA PHE A 195 1.13 2.80 21.83
C PHE A 195 0.40 2.98 20.49
N GLN A 196 0.93 3.79 19.57
CA GLN A 196 0.33 3.99 18.26
C GLN A 196 0.30 2.67 17.47
N GLN A 197 1.41 1.93 17.45
CA GLN A 197 1.49 0.66 16.75
C GLN A 197 0.53 -0.37 17.33
N PHE A 198 0.42 -0.46 18.65
CA PHE A 198 -0.53 -1.34 19.31
C PHE A 198 -1.99 -1.03 18.88
N TRP A 199 -2.41 0.23 18.93
CA TRP A 199 -3.78 0.60 18.54
C TRP A 199 -4.05 0.36 17.06
N PHE A 200 -3.06 0.65 16.19
CA PHE A 200 -3.16 0.32 14.77
C PHE A 200 -3.42 -1.18 14.56
N TYR A 201 -2.56 -2.04 15.08
CA TYR A 201 -2.67 -3.49 14.90
C TYR A 201 -3.94 -4.07 15.53
N ARG A 202 -4.30 -3.58 16.70
CA ARG A 202 -5.52 -4.01 17.39
C ARG A 202 -6.77 -3.72 16.57
N GLN A 203 -6.87 -2.54 15.98
CA GLN A 203 -8.02 -2.15 15.15
C GLN A 203 -7.98 -2.82 13.77
N TRP A 204 -6.82 -2.86 13.13
CA TRP A 204 -6.66 -3.52 11.83
C TRP A 204 -7.03 -5.00 11.87
N ASN A 205 -6.51 -5.74 12.84
CA ASN A 205 -6.79 -7.18 12.97
C ASN A 205 -8.30 -7.45 13.13
N ARG A 206 -9.02 -6.56 13.82
CA ARG A 206 -10.48 -6.66 13.97
C ARG A 206 -11.21 -6.37 12.65
N LEU A 207 -10.82 -5.32 11.94
CA LEU A 207 -11.40 -4.99 10.64
C LEU A 207 -11.13 -6.10 9.62
N LYS A 208 -9.89 -6.59 9.52
CA LYS A 208 -9.54 -7.72 8.64
C LYS A 208 -10.39 -8.95 8.96
N LYS A 209 -10.46 -9.33 10.24
CA LYS A 209 -11.29 -10.45 10.66
C LYS A 209 -12.75 -10.24 10.27
N TYR A 210 -13.31 -9.06 10.49
CA TYR A 210 -14.68 -8.73 10.12
C TYR A 210 -14.94 -8.89 8.61
N ALA A 211 -14.02 -8.43 7.77
CA ALA A 211 -14.08 -8.62 6.33
C ALA A 211 -13.99 -10.11 5.95
N ASN A 212 -13.06 -10.84 6.56
CA ASN A 212 -12.89 -12.27 6.32
C ASN A 212 -14.12 -13.09 6.73
N ASP A 213 -14.76 -12.76 7.86
CA ASP A 213 -16.01 -13.41 8.32
C ASP A 213 -17.18 -13.21 7.32
N ARG A 214 -17.09 -12.19 6.43
CA ARG A 214 -18.02 -11.93 5.31
C ARG A 214 -17.57 -12.51 3.98
N GLY A 215 -16.49 -13.29 4.01
CA GLY A 215 -15.91 -13.89 2.82
C GLY A 215 -15.07 -12.93 1.98
N ILE A 216 -14.82 -11.70 2.44
CA ILE A 216 -13.96 -10.72 1.78
C ILE A 216 -12.51 -10.94 2.19
N LYS A 217 -11.62 -11.15 1.23
CA LYS A 217 -10.18 -11.25 1.43
C LYS A 217 -9.51 -9.92 1.12
N ILE A 218 -8.50 -9.58 1.90
CA ILE A 218 -7.71 -8.34 1.71
C ILE A 218 -6.52 -8.63 0.79
N ILE A 219 -6.40 -7.87 -0.29
CA ILE A 219 -5.17 -7.80 -1.09
C ILE A 219 -4.39 -6.58 -0.60
N GLY A 220 -3.23 -6.83 -0.01
CA GLY A 220 -2.29 -5.78 0.35
C GLY A 220 -1.29 -5.48 -0.75
N ASP A 221 -0.46 -4.47 -0.54
CA ASP A 221 0.57 -4.06 -1.47
C ASP A 221 1.91 -3.94 -0.76
N LEU A 222 2.97 -4.45 -1.37
CA LEU A 222 4.32 -4.50 -0.82
C LEU A 222 5.30 -3.88 -1.81
N PRO A 223 5.79 -2.65 -1.56
CA PRO A 223 6.91 -2.11 -2.32
C PRO A 223 8.12 -3.03 -2.22
N ILE A 224 8.80 -3.33 -3.35
CA ILE A 224 10.01 -4.16 -3.29
C ILE A 224 11.05 -3.50 -2.38
N TYR A 225 11.29 -2.21 -2.54
CA TYR A 225 12.28 -1.47 -1.75
C TYR A 225 11.67 -0.89 -0.46
N VAL A 226 12.56 -0.56 0.47
CA VAL A 226 12.24 0.25 1.66
C VAL A 226 12.70 1.70 1.44
N ALA A 227 12.15 2.64 2.20
CA ALA A 227 12.64 4.01 2.16
C ALA A 227 14.07 4.08 2.73
N PHE A 228 14.93 4.93 2.12
CA PHE A 228 16.26 5.20 2.66
C PHE A 228 16.13 5.80 4.07
N ASP A 229 15.31 6.83 4.21
CA ASP A 229 15.02 7.45 5.52
C ASP A 229 13.94 6.64 6.25
N GLY A 230 14.33 5.45 6.70
CA GLY A 230 13.46 4.50 7.40
C GLY A 230 14.19 3.69 8.46
N ALA A 231 13.43 3.19 9.42
CA ALA A 231 13.94 2.36 10.51
C ALA A 231 14.60 1.07 10.00
N ASP A 232 14.09 0.50 8.90
CA ASP A 232 14.64 -0.73 8.32
C ASP A 232 16.07 -0.54 7.84
N ALA A 233 16.34 0.56 7.13
CA ALA A 233 17.66 0.90 6.62
C ALA A 233 18.63 1.25 7.74
N TRP A 234 18.20 2.07 8.70
CA TRP A 234 19.00 2.45 9.87
C TRP A 234 19.30 1.26 10.80
N ALA A 235 18.31 0.41 11.06
CA ALA A 235 18.45 -0.70 12.01
C ALA A 235 19.24 -1.88 11.44
N ASN A 236 19.23 -2.07 10.14
CA ASN A 236 19.80 -3.26 9.48
C ASN A 236 20.66 -2.89 8.26
N PRO A 237 21.73 -2.10 8.42
CA PRO A 237 22.53 -1.59 7.30
C PRO A 237 23.15 -2.70 6.43
N ASP A 238 23.47 -3.86 7.01
CA ASP A 238 24.06 -5.00 6.29
C ASP A 238 23.13 -5.59 5.20
N LEU A 239 21.82 -5.31 5.29
CA LEU A 239 20.84 -5.75 4.29
C LEU A 239 20.96 -4.96 2.97
N PHE A 240 21.67 -3.83 2.96
CA PHE A 240 21.73 -2.90 1.86
C PHE A 240 23.16 -2.69 1.37
N GLN A 241 23.31 -2.10 0.18
CA GLN A 241 24.61 -1.78 -0.42
C GLN A 241 25.13 -0.42 0.13
N PHE A 242 25.45 -0.42 1.42
CA PHE A 242 26.05 0.73 2.11
C PHE A 242 27.55 0.53 2.29
N ASP A 243 28.30 1.63 2.32
CA ASP A 243 29.71 1.64 2.75
C ASP A 243 29.83 1.67 4.29
N GLU A 244 31.06 1.75 4.80
CA GLU A 244 31.35 1.81 6.24
C GLU A 244 30.78 3.07 6.93
N GLU A 245 30.47 4.12 6.16
CA GLU A 245 29.87 5.38 6.62
C GLU A 245 28.33 5.36 6.48
N ALA A 246 27.76 4.22 6.14
CA ALA A 246 26.33 4.02 5.88
C ALA A 246 25.79 4.90 4.73
N THR A 247 26.65 5.16 3.73
CA THR A 247 26.27 5.88 2.51
C THR A 247 25.97 4.86 1.41
N PRO A 248 24.88 5.00 0.65
CA PRO A 248 24.60 4.12 -0.48
C PRO A 248 25.67 4.25 -1.57
N ALA A 249 26.14 3.14 -2.12
CA ALA A 249 26.97 3.16 -3.33
C ALA A 249 26.09 3.50 -4.57
N ALA A 250 24.85 3.02 -4.56
CA ALA A 250 23.86 3.27 -5.59
C ALA A 250 22.45 3.16 -4.99
N VAL A 251 21.46 3.67 -5.71
CA VAL A 251 20.05 3.68 -5.33
C VAL A 251 19.17 3.11 -6.43
N ALA A 252 17.97 2.71 -6.06
CA ALA A 252 16.98 2.17 -6.99
C ALA A 252 16.37 3.24 -7.88
N GLY A 253 16.02 2.84 -9.09
CA GLY A 253 15.32 3.65 -10.06
C GLY A 253 14.75 2.81 -11.20
N CYS A 254 14.35 3.49 -12.26
CA CYS A 254 13.90 2.90 -13.51
C CYS A 254 14.58 3.62 -14.67
N PRO A 255 15.02 2.92 -15.74
CA PRO A 255 15.70 3.56 -16.86
C PRO A 255 14.78 4.53 -17.61
N PRO A 256 15.34 5.43 -18.42
CA PRO A 256 14.56 6.21 -19.39
C PRO A 256 13.66 5.34 -20.26
N ASP A 257 12.41 5.76 -20.41
CA ASP A 257 11.40 5.09 -21.21
C ASP A 257 10.48 6.10 -21.93
N ALA A 258 9.39 5.60 -22.52
CA ALA A 258 8.40 6.45 -23.20
C ALA A 258 7.63 7.38 -22.24
N PHE A 259 7.62 7.10 -20.95
CA PHE A 259 6.91 7.87 -19.93
C PHE A 259 7.82 8.88 -19.22
N SER A 260 9.13 8.61 -19.15
CA SER A 260 10.12 9.50 -18.53
C SER A 260 11.43 9.50 -19.32
N ALA A 261 11.74 10.62 -19.95
CA ALA A 261 12.95 10.77 -20.77
C ALA A 261 14.25 10.67 -19.95
N THR A 262 14.21 10.94 -18.65
CA THR A 262 15.36 10.86 -17.72
C THR A 262 15.29 9.63 -16.80
N GLY A 263 14.29 8.76 -17.01
CA GLY A 263 13.99 7.68 -16.12
C GLY A 263 13.35 8.15 -14.80
N GLN A 264 13.21 7.25 -13.85
CA GLN A 264 12.68 7.56 -12.52
C GLN A 264 13.75 7.26 -11.47
N LEU A 265 14.16 8.27 -10.73
CA LEU A 265 15.07 8.13 -9.59
C LEU A 265 14.24 7.97 -8.31
N TRP A 266 14.16 6.75 -7.78
CA TRP A 266 13.37 6.47 -6.58
C TRP A 266 14.13 6.74 -5.28
N GLY A 267 15.46 6.62 -5.30
CA GLY A 267 16.32 6.94 -4.16
C GLY A 267 16.32 5.88 -3.04
N ASN A 268 15.62 4.76 -3.21
CA ASN A 268 15.60 3.67 -2.24
C ASN A 268 16.95 2.94 -2.20
N PRO A 269 17.41 2.44 -1.03
CA PRO A 269 18.63 1.67 -0.95
C PRO A 269 18.49 0.32 -1.68
N LEU A 270 19.54 -0.10 -2.36
CA LEU A 270 19.60 -1.40 -3.02
C LEU A 270 19.96 -2.50 -2.03
N TYR A 271 19.36 -3.68 -2.18
CA TYR A 271 19.64 -4.82 -1.33
C TYR A 271 21.02 -5.42 -1.58
N ASN A 272 21.70 -5.81 -0.51
CA ASN A 272 22.88 -6.66 -0.55
C ASN A 272 22.45 -8.13 -0.69
N TRP A 273 22.17 -8.56 -1.91
CA TRP A 273 21.65 -9.91 -2.16
C TRP A 273 22.60 -11.03 -1.76
N GLU A 274 23.92 -10.80 -1.73
CA GLU A 274 24.89 -11.77 -1.21
C GLU A 274 24.73 -11.98 0.29
N TYR A 275 24.56 -10.90 1.05
CA TYR A 275 24.27 -10.97 2.48
C TYR A 275 22.92 -11.66 2.75
N HIS A 276 21.87 -11.30 2.00
CA HIS A 276 20.57 -11.98 2.12
C HIS A 276 20.67 -13.47 1.86
N LYS A 277 21.38 -13.89 0.83
CA LYS A 277 21.61 -15.30 0.51
C LYS A 277 22.40 -16.00 1.62
N LYS A 278 23.48 -15.39 2.11
CA LYS A 278 24.31 -15.91 3.20
C LYS A 278 23.53 -16.13 4.49
N THR A 279 22.55 -15.27 4.77
CA THR A 279 21.66 -15.35 5.93
C THR A 279 20.38 -16.16 5.67
N GLY A 280 20.30 -16.87 4.54
CA GLY A 280 19.14 -17.68 4.16
C GLY A 280 17.87 -16.86 3.91
N TYR A 281 18.01 -15.62 3.46
CA TYR A 281 16.92 -14.67 3.22
C TYR A 281 16.04 -14.40 4.45
N ASN A 282 16.59 -14.51 5.67
CA ASN A 282 15.82 -14.43 6.91
C ASN A 282 14.98 -13.16 7.03
N TRP A 283 15.52 -12.00 6.63
CA TRP A 283 14.77 -10.74 6.67
C TRP A 283 13.56 -10.75 5.72
N TRP A 284 13.71 -11.31 4.51
CA TRP A 284 12.61 -11.46 3.55
C TRP A 284 11.56 -12.45 4.05
N ILE A 285 11.96 -13.52 4.74
CA ILE A 285 11.02 -14.44 5.38
C ILE A 285 10.23 -13.72 6.46
N LEU A 286 10.86 -12.90 7.31
CA LEU A 286 10.18 -12.11 8.33
C LEU A 286 9.22 -11.10 7.69
N ARG A 287 9.66 -10.36 6.66
CA ARG A 287 8.86 -9.37 5.94
C ARG A 287 7.61 -9.99 5.32
N MET A 288 7.79 -11.06 4.56
CA MET A 288 6.67 -11.73 3.89
C MET A 288 5.73 -12.43 4.88
N THR A 289 6.27 -13.05 5.93
CA THR A 289 5.44 -13.62 7.00
C THR A 289 4.58 -12.55 7.67
N HIS A 290 5.16 -11.38 7.91
CA HIS A 290 4.43 -10.24 8.47
C HIS A 290 3.35 -9.73 7.50
N CYS A 291 3.65 -9.61 6.22
CA CYS A 291 2.66 -9.24 5.20
C CYS A 291 1.50 -10.23 5.16
N MET A 292 1.76 -11.55 5.24
CA MET A 292 0.69 -12.56 5.24
C MET A 292 -0.16 -12.57 6.52
N LYS A 293 0.35 -11.99 7.64
CA LYS A 293 -0.49 -11.70 8.81
C LYS A 293 -1.40 -10.49 8.57
N LEU A 294 -0.90 -9.45 7.91
CA LEU A 294 -1.66 -8.24 7.60
C LEU A 294 -2.71 -8.47 6.50
N TYR A 295 -2.39 -9.26 5.49
CA TYR A 295 -3.19 -9.44 4.27
C TYR A 295 -3.51 -10.93 4.05
N ASP A 296 -4.46 -11.21 3.15
CA ASP A 296 -4.78 -12.57 2.71
C ASP A 296 -4.10 -12.91 1.39
N LYS A 297 -3.69 -11.89 0.64
CA LYS A 297 -2.92 -11.95 -0.60
C LYS A 297 -2.09 -10.67 -0.69
N VAL A 298 -0.88 -10.73 -1.25
CA VAL A 298 -0.01 -9.56 -1.38
C VAL A 298 0.39 -9.34 -2.83
N ARG A 299 0.19 -8.11 -3.33
CA ARG A 299 0.80 -7.64 -4.58
C ARG A 299 2.22 -7.20 -4.25
N ILE A 300 3.20 -7.77 -4.92
CA ILE A 300 4.58 -7.29 -4.85
C ILE A 300 4.77 -6.29 -5.98
N ASP A 301 4.99 -5.06 -5.60
CA ASP A 301 5.29 -3.96 -6.50
C ASP A 301 6.68 -4.10 -7.10
N HIS A 302 6.83 -3.80 -8.39
CA HIS A 302 8.07 -3.89 -9.16
C HIS A 302 8.74 -5.28 -9.11
N PHE A 303 7.96 -6.35 -9.35
CA PHE A 303 8.42 -7.74 -9.28
C PHE A 303 9.65 -8.03 -10.16
N ARG A 304 9.80 -7.32 -11.28
CA ARG A 304 10.98 -7.48 -12.15
C ARG A 304 12.31 -7.21 -11.44
N GLY A 305 12.31 -6.38 -10.38
CA GLY A 305 13.52 -6.07 -9.60
C GLY A 305 14.17 -7.28 -8.92
N PHE A 306 13.44 -8.39 -8.81
CA PHE A 306 14.02 -9.66 -8.33
C PHE A 306 14.79 -10.43 -9.42
N ASP A 307 14.56 -10.15 -10.72
CA ASP A 307 15.38 -10.67 -11.81
C ASP A 307 16.55 -9.73 -12.10
N GLU A 308 16.22 -8.50 -12.46
CA GLU A 308 17.18 -7.42 -12.70
C GLU A 308 16.62 -6.10 -12.18
N TYR A 309 17.45 -5.35 -11.49
CA TYR A 309 17.09 -4.02 -10.96
C TYR A 309 17.99 -2.92 -11.56
N TRP A 310 17.44 -1.71 -11.69
CA TRP A 310 18.15 -0.57 -12.20
C TRP A 310 18.89 0.12 -11.06
N SER A 311 20.22 0.07 -11.10
CA SER A 311 21.15 0.59 -10.12
C SER A 311 21.70 1.93 -10.60
N VAL A 312 21.31 3.02 -9.92
CA VAL A 312 21.72 4.40 -10.26
C VAL A 312 22.78 4.85 -9.29
N PRO A 313 23.94 5.42 -9.73
CA PRO A 313 24.95 5.93 -8.82
C PRO A 313 24.36 6.91 -7.80
N TYR A 314 24.73 6.77 -6.52
CA TYR A 314 24.24 7.68 -5.50
C TYR A 314 24.75 9.10 -5.73
N GLY A 315 23.85 10.08 -5.66
CA GLY A 315 24.15 11.49 -5.93
C GLY A 315 23.83 11.95 -7.35
N ASP A 316 23.46 11.05 -8.27
CA ASP A 316 22.94 11.44 -9.57
C ASP A 316 21.58 12.14 -9.43
N GLU A 317 21.32 13.13 -10.27
CA GLU A 317 20.05 13.88 -10.29
C GLU A 317 18.96 13.18 -11.11
N THR A 318 19.34 12.26 -11.99
CA THR A 318 18.45 11.51 -12.88
C THR A 318 18.82 10.03 -12.90
N ALA A 319 17.95 9.19 -13.47
CA ALA A 319 18.20 7.76 -13.58
C ALA A 319 18.94 7.35 -14.88
N GLU A 320 19.43 8.30 -15.69
CA GLU A 320 20.01 8.04 -17.01
C GLU A 320 21.30 7.21 -16.95
N ASN A 321 22.15 7.42 -15.93
CA ASN A 321 23.45 6.75 -15.79
C ASN A 321 23.39 5.41 -15.05
N GLY A 322 22.21 4.87 -14.85
CA GLY A 322 22.04 3.58 -14.19
C GLY A 322 22.54 2.40 -15.03
N LYS A 323 22.58 1.26 -14.41
CA LYS A 323 22.90 -0.04 -15.05
C LYS A 323 22.01 -1.15 -14.50
N TRP A 324 21.76 -2.16 -15.31
CA TRP A 324 21.07 -3.36 -14.85
C TRP A 324 22.01 -4.25 -14.03
N GLU A 325 21.52 -4.65 -12.85
CA GLU A 325 22.19 -5.60 -11.98
C GLU A 325 21.26 -6.78 -11.66
N LYS A 326 21.86 -7.97 -11.43
CA LYS A 326 21.08 -9.19 -11.17
C LYS A 326 20.50 -9.22 -9.76
N GLY A 327 19.21 -9.52 -9.68
CA GLY A 327 18.53 -9.83 -8.44
C GLY A 327 18.68 -11.29 -7.99
N PRO A 328 18.01 -11.71 -6.90
CA PRO A 328 18.10 -13.05 -6.34
C PRO A 328 17.39 -14.12 -7.19
N GLY A 329 16.56 -13.70 -8.15
CA GLY A 329 15.79 -14.58 -9.02
C GLY A 329 14.86 -15.52 -8.28
N ILE A 330 14.65 -16.70 -8.86
CA ILE A 330 13.74 -17.74 -8.32
C ILE A 330 14.19 -18.34 -6.99
N GLU A 331 15.46 -18.17 -6.62
CA GLU A 331 16.00 -18.74 -5.38
C GLU A 331 15.29 -18.18 -4.15
N LEU A 332 15.08 -16.87 -4.09
CA LEU A 332 14.35 -16.22 -3.00
C LEU A 332 12.93 -16.80 -2.88
N PHE A 333 12.18 -16.90 -3.97
CA PHE A 333 10.78 -17.34 -3.94
C PHE A 333 10.67 -18.82 -3.50
N LYS A 334 11.59 -19.68 -3.91
CA LYS A 334 11.64 -21.07 -3.42
C LYS A 334 11.84 -21.15 -1.90
N VAL A 335 12.68 -20.28 -1.35
CA VAL A 335 12.89 -20.22 0.11
C VAL A 335 11.63 -19.68 0.79
N LEU A 336 10.99 -18.66 0.25
CA LEU A 336 9.76 -18.11 0.83
C LEU A 336 8.62 -19.12 0.82
N GLU A 337 8.43 -19.85 -0.27
CA GLU A 337 7.39 -20.89 -0.41
C GLU A 337 7.65 -22.09 0.54
N GLU A 338 8.92 -22.44 0.77
CA GLU A 338 9.28 -23.49 1.74
C GLU A 338 8.96 -23.06 3.18
N LYS A 339 9.20 -21.79 3.52
CA LYS A 339 9.14 -21.28 4.90
C LYS A 339 7.79 -20.71 5.30
N ILE A 340 7.00 -20.21 4.33
CA ILE A 340 5.74 -19.51 4.58
C ILE A 340 4.60 -20.35 4.04
N LYS A 341 3.82 -20.90 4.95
CA LYS A 341 2.61 -21.62 4.58
C LYS A 341 1.56 -20.66 4.00
N ASP A 342 0.89 -21.11 2.95
CA ASP A 342 -0.21 -20.36 2.30
C ASP A 342 0.22 -18.99 1.73
N LEU A 343 1.50 -18.88 1.28
CA LEU A 343 1.99 -17.68 0.58
C LEU A 343 1.18 -17.45 -0.70
N ASP A 344 0.49 -16.31 -0.78
CA ASP A 344 -0.38 -15.95 -1.90
C ASP A 344 0.02 -14.59 -2.47
N VAL A 345 0.70 -14.59 -3.61
CA VAL A 345 1.37 -13.42 -4.21
C VAL A 345 0.75 -13.08 -5.55
N ILE A 346 0.66 -11.78 -5.84
CA ILE A 346 0.47 -11.20 -7.18
C ILE A 346 1.78 -10.53 -7.56
N ALA A 347 2.31 -10.85 -8.73
CA ALA A 347 3.51 -10.19 -9.24
C ALA A 347 3.10 -8.99 -10.11
N GLU A 348 3.57 -7.79 -9.75
CA GLU A 348 3.44 -6.65 -10.64
C GLU A 348 4.51 -6.75 -11.73
N ASP A 349 4.06 -7.13 -12.94
CA ASP A 349 4.87 -7.38 -14.13
C ASP A 349 4.55 -6.36 -15.25
N LEU A 350 4.29 -5.11 -14.87
CA LEU A 350 3.99 -4.04 -15.82
C LEU A 350 5.28 -3.44 -16.43
N GLY A 351 5.13 -2.75 -17.54
CA GLY A 351 6.23 -2.10 -18.25
C GLY A 351 7.00 -3.02 -19.19
N PHE A 352 8.28 -2.70 -19.43
CA PHE A 352 9.13 -3.47 -20.35
C PHE A 352 9.63 -4.76 -19.68
N LEU A 353 9.22 -5.91 -20.21
CA LEU A 353 9.60 -7.22 -19.70
C LEU A 353 10.62 -7.89 -20.64
N THR A 354 11.76 -8.27 -20.07
CA THR A 354 12.73 -9.16 -20.74
C THR A 354 12.27 -10.61 -20.69
N ASP A 355 12.88 -11.47 -21.50
CA ASP A 355 12.57 -12.91 -21.47
C ASP A 355 12.91 -13.53 -20.11
N SER A 356 13.97 -13.05 -19.44
CA SER A 356 14.35 -13.54 -18.10
C SER A 356 13.31 -13.20 -17.03
N VAL A 357 12.69 -12.02 -17.09
CA VAL A 357 11.59 -11.63 -16.18
C VAL A 357 10.35 -12.52 -16.42
N ARG A 358 10.01 -12.78 -17.72
CA ARG A 358 8.91 -13.71 -18.05
C ARG A 358 9.19 -15.13 -17.56
N GLU A 359 10.45 -15.58 -17.68
CA GLU A 359 10.87 -16.88 -17.17
C GLU A 359 10.79 -16.95 -15.64
N LEU A 360 11.20 -15.88 -14.91
CA LEU A 360 11.06 -15.78 -13.47
C LEU A 360 9.59 -15.87 -13.05
N LEU A 361 8.72 -15.10 -13.70
CA LEU A 361 7.27 -15.13 -13.44
C LEU A 361 6.69 -16.52 -13.69
N ALA A 362 7.02 -17.15 -14.83
CA ALA A 362 6.55 -18.49 -15.15
C ALA A 362 7.03 -19.54 -14.14
N LYS A 363 8.29 -19.45 -13.67
CA LYS A 363 8.87 -20.36 -12.67
C LYS A 363 8.28 -20.17 -11.28
N SER A 364 7.90 -18.93 -10.90
CA SER A 364 7.24 -18.66 -9.64
C SER A 364 5.80 -19.15 -9.61
N GLY A 365 5.15 -19.26 -10.78
CA GLY A 365 3.73 -19.60 -10.87
C GLY A 365 2.77 -18.51 -10.36
N TYR A 366 3.29 -17.35 -9.98
CA TYR A 366 2.46 -16.23 -9.52
C TYR A 366 1.67 -15.60 -10.68
N PRO A 367 0.43 -15.15 -10.45
CA PRO A 367 -0.31 -14.38 -11.44
C PRO A 367 0.36 -13.02 -11.66
N GLY A 368 0.56 -12.66 -12.93
CA GLY A 368 0.91 -11.31 -13.35
C GLY A 368 -0.32 -10.41 -13.47
N MET A 369 -0.10 -9.14 -13.78
CA MET A 369 -1.13 -8.13 -13.91
C MET A 369 -1.45 -7.80 -15.37
N LYS A 370 -2.71 -7.51 -15.66
CA LYS A 370 -3.19 -7.00 -16.95
C LYS A 370 -3.99 -5.72 -16.71
N VAL A 371 -3.52 -4.60 -17.26
CA VAL A 371 -4.16 -3.29 -17.15
C VAL A 371 -4.88 -2.98 -18.46
N LEU A 372 -6.20 -2.89 -18.42
CA LEU A 372 -7.02 -2.74 -19.61
C LEU A 372 -6.75 -1.43 -20.36
N GLN A 373 -6.42 -0.35 -19.64
CA GLN A 373 -6.06 0.93 -20.27
C GLN A 373 -4.86 0.82 -21.23
N PHE A 374 -3.99 -0.18 -21.06
CA PHE A 374 -2.85 -0.43 -21.96
C PHE A 374 -3.21 -1.28 -23.20
N ALA A 375 -4.47 -1.69 -23.30
CA ALA A 375 -4.92 -2.58 -24.38
C ALA A 375 -5.17 -1.87 -25.72
N PHE A 376 -5.53 -0.60 -25.69
CA PHE A 376 -6.10 0.10 -26.84
C PHE A 376 -5.07 1.08 -27.45
N ASP A 377 -4.09 0.53 -28.12
CA ASP A 377 -3.14 1.25 -28.96
C ASP A 377 -3.50 1.14 -30.44
N GLU A 378 -2.86 1.96 -31.27
CA GLU A 378 -3.12 1.99 -32.72
C GLU A 378 -2.72 0.69 -33.46
N SER A 379 -1.88 -0.16 -32.85
CA SER A 379 -1.45 -1.42 -33.46
C SER A 379 -2.55 -2.50 -33.44
N GLY A 380 -3.45 -2.44 -32.44
CA GLY A 380 -4.43 -3.50 -32.17
C GLY A 380 -3.81 -4.86 -31.78
N GLU A 381 -2.51 -4.87 -31.47
CA GLU A 381 -1.75 -6.08 -31.14
C GLU A 381 -1.35 -6.19 -29.66
N SER A 382 -1.84 -5.28 -28.82
CA SER A 382 -1.49 -5.23 -27.41
C SER A 382 -1.75 -6.55 -26.68
N VAL A 383 -0.76 -6.99 -25.90
CA VAL A 383 -0.88 -8.16 -25.01
C VAL A 383 -1.86 -7.95 -23.85
N TYR A 384 -2.32 -6.71 -23.68
CA TYR A 384 -3.34 -6.34 -22.70
C TYR A 384 -4.77 -6.44 -23.21
N LEU A 385 -4.99 -6.91 -24.46
CA LEU A 385 -6.33 -7.18 -24.97
C LEU A 385 -6.91 -8.44 -24.29
N PRO A 386 -8.15 -8.40 -23.76
CA PRO A 386 -8.73 -9.47 -22.95
C PRO A 386 -8.74 -10.87 -23.58
N PHE A 387 -8.83 -10.97 -24.91
CA PHE A 387 -8.79 -12.26 -25.61
C PHE A 387 -7.38 -12.88 -25.70
N ARG A 388 -6.33 -12.13 -25.31
CA ARG A 388 -4.93 -12.58 -25.27
C ARG A 388 -4.46 -13.00 -23.89
N TYR A 389 -5.31 -12.91 -22.87
CA TYR A 389 -4.91 -13.23 -21.50
C TYR A 389 -4.74 -14.73 -21.30
N ASP A 390 -3.77 -15.08 -20.47
CA ASP A 390 -3.73 -16.36 -19.77
C ASP A 390 -4.70 -16.34 -18.58
N LYS A 391 -5.13 -17.53 -18.14
CA LYS A 391 -6.02 -17.61 -16.95
C LYS A 391 -5.33 -17.12 -15.69
N ASN A 392 -4.05 -17.48 -15.51
CA ASN A 392 -3.26 -17.11 -14.34
C ASN A 392 -2.82 -15.65 -14.39
N CYS A 393 -3.77 -14.74 -14.36
CA CYS A 393 -3.50 -13.30 -14.25
C CYS A 393 -4.61 -12.58 -13.49
N ILE A 394 -4.30 -11.37 -13.03
CA ILE A 394 -5.24 -10.44 -12.42
C ILE A 394 -5.47 -9.29 -13.41
N VAL A 395 -6.71 -9.08 -13.82
CA VAL A 395 -7.06 -7.95 -14.69
C VAL A 395 -7.55 -6.75 -13.90
N TYR A 396 -7.09 -5.57 -14.29
CA TYR A 396 -7.51 -4.27 -13.77
C TYR A 396 -8.07 -3.43 -14.91
N THR A 397 -9.03 -2.54 -14.65
CA THR A 397 -9.39 -1.46 -15.59
C THR A 397 -8.26 -0.45 -15.65
N GLY A 398 -7.77 -0.01 -14.51
CA GLY A 398 -6.57 0.76 -14.21
C GLY A 398 -6.13 0.46 -12.79
N THR A 399 -4.93 0.90 -12.40
CA THR A 399 -4.41 0.82 -11.03
C THR A 399 -4.51 2.18 -10.34
N HIS A 400 -3.99 2.30 -9.13
CA HIS A 400 -3.88 3.58 -8.41
C HIS A 400 -2.93 4.59 -9.10
N ASP A 401 -2.04 4.13 -9.98
CA ASP A 401 -1.09 4.97 -10.74
C ASP A 401 -1.66 5.49 -12.06
N ASN A 402 -2.73 4.84 -12.54
CA ASN A 402 -3.36 5.22 -13.79
C ASN A 402 -4.33 6.40 -13.60
N GLU A 403 -4.73 7.00 -14.70
CA GLU A 403 -5.92 7.84 -14.73
C GLU A 403 -7.15 7.02 -14.32
N THR A 404 -8.21 7.67 -13.84
CA THR A 404 -9.50 7.00 -13.77
C THR A 404 -9.90 6.56 -15.18
N THR A 405 -10.65 5.46 -15.32
CA THR A 405 -11.05 4.97 -16.64
C THR A 405 -11.86 6.01 -17.43
N LYS A 406 -12.67 6.82 -16.74
CA LYS A 406 -13.38 7.95 -17.37
C LYS A 406 -12.45 9.06 -17.86
N GLY A 407 -11.47 9.44 -17.03
CA GLY A 407 -10.47 10.46 -17.39
C GLY A 407 -9.61 10.00 -18.56
N TRP A 408 -9.10 8.77 -18.49
CA TRP A 408 -8.33 8.15 -19.56
C TRP A 408 -9.12 8.09 -20.88
N PHE A 409 -10.38 7.62 -20.86
CA PHE A 409 -11.22 7.56 -22.05
C PHE A 409 -11.44 8.95 -22.65
N GLY A 410 -11.59 9.99 -21.81
CA GLY A 410 -11.71 11.39 -22.25
C GLY A 410 -10.46 11.92 -22.95
N ASN A 411 -9.28 11.42 -22.59
CA ASN A 411 -7.97 11.85 -23.11
C ASN A 411 -7.48 11.05 -24.34
N LEU A 412 -8.22 10.01 -24.75
CA LEU A 412 -7.88 9.20 -25.93
C LEU A 412 -7.91 10.04 -27.22
N THR A 413 -7.01 9.70 -28.16
CA THR A 413 -7.12 10.15 -29.55
C THR A 413 -8.47 9.70 -30.14
N GLN A 414 -8.93 10.37 -31.18
CA GLN A 414 -10.19 9.99 -31.83
C GLN A 414 -10.14 8.53 -32.32
N SER A 415 -9.02 8.12 -32.93
CA SER A 415 -8.82 6.75 -33.43
C SER A 415 -8.93 5.70 -32.32
N ASN A 416 -8.20 5.90 -31.20
CA ASN A 416 -8.26 4.98 -30.08
C ASN A 416 -9.63 4.97 -29.41
N ARG A 417 -10.31 6.11 -29.33
CA ARG A 417 -11.69 6.20 -28.81
C ARG A 417 -12.69 5.43 -29.69
N GLU A 418 -12.57 5.54 -31.00
CA GLU A 418 -13.38 4.77 -31.94
C GLU A 418 -13.12 3.27 -31.77
N TYR A 419 -11.85 2.86 -31.61
CA TYR A 419 -11.50 1.47 -31.34
C TYR A 419 -12.13 0.96 -30.03
N VAL A 420 -12.01 1.72 -28.93
CA VAL A 420 -12.65 1.36 -27.65
C VAL A 420 -14.16 1.23 -27.81
N ASN A 421 -14.81 2.19 -28.48
CA ASN A 421 -16.26 2.16 -28.72
C ASN A 421 -16.70 0.92 -29.47
N GLN A 422 -15.99 0.56 -30.56
CA GLN A 422 -16.27 -0.66 -31.33
C GLN A 422 -16.05 -1.91 -30.49
N TYR A 423 -14.91 -1.97 -29.75
CA TYR A 423 -14.57 -3.12 -28.92
C TYR A 423 -15.58 -3.37 -27.80
N THR A 424 -16.09 -2.30 -27.19
CA THR A 424 -17.03 -2.35 -26.06
C THR A 424 -18.50 -2.29 -26.50
N ALA A 425 -18.78 -2.14 -27.80
CA ALA A 425 -20.11 -1.90 -28.36
C ALA A 425 -20.83 -0.68 -27.74
N CYS A 426 -20.07 0.41 -27.58
CA CYS A 426 -20.53 1.65 -26.92
C CYS A 426 -20.67 2.83 -27.90
N GLU A 427 -20.72 2.60 -29.21
CA GLU A 427 -20.94 3.66 -30.19
C GLU A 427 -22.25 4.39 -29.91
N GLY A 428 -22.17 5.73 -29.86
CA GLY A 428 -23.34 6.59 -29.63
C GLY A 428 -23.87 6.62 -28.20
N LYS A 429 -23.22 5.93 -27.27
CA LYS A 429 -23.54 5.99 -25.83
C LYS A 429 -22.76 7.10 -25.14
N ASP A 430 -23.23 7.48 -23.94
CA ASP A 430 -22.50 8.41 -23.09
C ASP A 430 -21.21 7.80 -22.51
N THR A 431 -20.37 8.66 -21.94
CA THR A 431 -19.06 8.24 -21.42
C THR A 431 -19.19 7.25 -20.27
N ASP A 432 -20.21 7.37 -19.42
CA ASP A 432 -20.36 6.48 -18.25
C ASP A 432 -20.73 5.05 -18.71
N GLU A 433 -21.55 4.91 -19.74
CA GLU A 433 -21.84 3.61 -20.36
C GLU A 433 -20.61 3.03 -21.06
N CYS A 434 -19.71 3.86 -21.62
CA CYS A 434 -18.43 3.38 -22.17
C CYS A 434 -17.50 2.88 -21.06
N VAL A 435 -17.42 3.57 -19.92
CA VAL A 435 -16.68 3.10 -18.72
C VAL A 435 -17.21 1.75 -18.25
N TRP A 436 -18.53 1.59 -18.14
CA TRP A 436 -19.13 0.30 -17.79
C TRP A 436 -18.92 -0.77 -18.86
N GLY A 437 -18.78 -0.41 -20.14
CA GLY A 437 -18.38 -1.30 -21.23
C GLY A 437 -16.95 -1.82 -21.05
N LEU A 438 -16.01 -0.96 -20.63
CA LEU A 438 -14.64 -1.35 -20.30
C LEU A 438 -14.60 -2.27 -19.07
N ILE A 439 -15.33 -1.92 -17.99
CA ILE A 439 -15.46 -2.79 -16.81
C ILE A 439 -16.02 -4.16 -17.22
N ARG A 440 -17.05 -4.19 -18.09
CA ARG A 440 -17.61 -5.42 -18.63
C ARG A 440 -16.55 -6.26 -19.37
N SER A 441 -15.70 -5.61 -20.19
CA SER A 441 -14.62 -6.28 -20.91
C SER A 441 -13.63 -6.94 -19.97
N ALA A 442 -13.24 -6.26 -18.89
CA ALA A 442 -12.39 -6.83 -17.83
C ALA A 442 -13.08 -8.01 -17.11
N GLN A 443 -14.34 -7.84 -16.69
CA GLN A 443 -15.13 -8.85 -15.98
C GLN A 443 -15.38 -10.12 -16.83
N SER A 444 -15.59 -9.97 -18.13
CA SER A 444 -15.83 -11.08 -19.06
C SER A 444 -14.57 -11.84 -19.46
N SER A 445 -13.37 -11.27 -19.25
CA SER A 445 -12.09 -11.87 -19.62
C SER A 445 -11.86 -13.22 -18.92
N VAL A 446 -10.88 -14.00 -19.39
CA VAL A 446 -10.50 -15.31 -18.81
C VAL A 446 -9.69 -15.18 -17.52
N ALA A 447 -9.24 -13.98 -17.14
CA ALA A 447 -8.46 -13.74 -15.94
C ALA A 447 -9.15 -14.32 -14.69
N GLU A 448 -8.38 -14.92 -13.80
CA GLU A 448 -8.90 -15.52 -12.55
C GLU A 448 -9.54 -14.48 -11.65
N VAL A 449 -8.89 -13.33 -11.51
CA VAL A 449 -9.40 -12.22 -10.67
C VAL A 449 -9.52 -10.96 -11.53
N CYS A 450 -10.59 -10.20 -11.29
CA CYS A 450 -10.80 -8.88 -11.86
C CYS A 450 -10.89 -7.87 -10.71
N ILE A 451 -10.01 -6.90 -10.68
CA ILE A 451 -10.01 -5.79 -9.71
C ILE A 451 -10.35 -4.49 -10.43
N VAL A 452 -11.28 -3.75 -9.89
CA VAL A 452 -11.70 -2.47 -10.45
C VAL A 452 -11.57 -1.38 -9.37
N PRO A 453 -10.88 -0.25 -9.64
CA PRO A 453 -10.90 0.90 -8.73
C PRO A 453 -12.34 1.37 -8.49
N LEU A 454 -12.68 1.72 -7.25
CA LEU A 454 -14.03 2.19 -6.94
C LEU A 454 -14.40 3.42 -7.76
N GLN A 455 -13.44 4.30 -8.06
CA GLN A 455 -13.62 5.47 -8.90
C GLN A 455 -14.22 5.14 -10.28
N ASP A 456 -13.82 3.99 -10.85
CA ASP A 456 -14.30 3.55 -12.16
C ASP A 456 -15.76 3.09 -12.08
N TYR A 457 -16.16 2.35 -11.06
CA TYR A 457 -17.55 1.98 -10.82
C TYR A 457 -18.44 3.21 -10.59
N LEU A 458 -17.87 4.27 -9.99
CA LEU A 458 -18.55 5.56 -9.75
C LEU A 458 -18.48 6.48 -10.97
N CYS A 459 -17.84 6.09 -12.05
CA CYS A 459 -17.63 6.90 -13.26
C CYS A 459 -17.04 8.29 -12.96
N LEU A 460 -16.06 8.37 -12.04
CA LEU A 460 -15.40 9.63 -11.68
C LEU A 460 -14.30 9.97 -12.69
N GLY A 461 -14.08 11.26 -12.95
CA GLY A 461 -12.99 11.76 -13.79
C GLY A 461 -11.67 11.84 -13.02
N ASN A 462 -10.66 12.49 -13.64
CA ASN A 462 -9.30 12.60 -13.09
C ASN A 462 -9.20 13.43 -11.79
N GLU A 463 -10.25 14.14 -11.41
CA GLU A 463 -10.37 14.73 -10.08
C GLU A 463 -10.33 13.69 -8.96
N ALA A 464 -10.62 12.41 -9.29
CA ALA A 464 -10.55 11.30 -8.35
C ALA A 464 -9.31 10.40 -8.55
N ARG A 465 -8.34 10.79 -9.37
CA ARG A 465 -7.10 10.06 -9.56
C ARG A 465 -6.31 9.98 -8.25
N MET A 466 -5.74 8.80 -7.93
CA MET A 466 -4.99 8.60 -6.69
C MET A 466 -3.55 9.09 -6.81
N ASN A 467 -2.86 8.70 -7.87
CA ASN A 467 -1.44 9.00 -8.05
C ASN A 467 -1.13 9.35 -9.50
N MET A 468 -0.26 10.33 -9.66
CA MET A 468 0.43 10.62 -10.92
C MET A 468 1.91 10.37 -10.71
N PRO A 469 2.46 9.25 -11.21
CA PRO A 469 3.86 8.91 -11.01
C PRO A 469 4.82 10.04 -11.40
N SER A 470 5.95 10.13 -10.71
CA SER A 470 6.97 11.16 -10.91
C SER A 470 6.52 12.60 -10.60
N THR A 471 5.44 12.79 -9.85
CA THR A 471 5.00 14.11 -9.37
C THR A 471 4.88 14.15 -7.85
N LEU A 472 4.98 15.36 -7.29
CA LEU A 472 4.79 15.64 -5.87
C LEU A 472 3.58 16.56 -5.68
N GLY A 473 2.94 16.43 -4.52
CA GLY A 473 1.96 17.41 -4.02
C GLY A 473 0.52 16.95 -4.04
N ASP A 474 -0.09 16.62 -5.18
CA ASP A 474 -1.53 16.37 -5.27
C ASP A 474 -1.93 14.88 -5.30
N ASN A 475 -1.00 14.00 -4.98
CA ASN A 475 -1.20 12.55 -4.95
C ASN A 475 -1.78 12.07 -3.61
N TRP A 476 -2.42 10.90 -3.62
CA TRP A 476 -2.90 10.15 -2.44
C TRP A 476 -4.01 10.82 -1.65
N LYS A 477 -4.65 11.86 -2.19
CA LYS A 477 -5.59 12.73 -1.47
C LYS A 477 -7.05 12.37 -1.64
N TRP A 478 -7.43 11.72 -2.74
CA TRP A 478 -8.83 11.47 -3.05
C TRP A 478 -9.53 10.61 -2.00
N ARG A 479 -10.77 10.97 -1.67
CA ARG A 479 -11.62 10.26 -0.71
C ARG A 479 -13.04 10.09 -1.24
N LEU A 480 -13.60 8.91 -0.97
CA LEU A 480 -15.02 8.63 -1.12
C LEU A 480 -15.84 9.52 -0.16
N THR A 481 -16.95 10.03 -0.62
CA THR A 481 -17.90 10.76 0.23
C THR A 481 -19.05 9.85 0.66
N ARG A 482 -19.62 10.11 1.86
CA ARG A 482 -20.75 9.32 2.37
C ARG A 482 -21.93 9.36 1.40
N GLY A 483 -22.51 8.19 1.12
CA GLY A 483 -23.65 8.02 0.22
C GLY A 483 -23.31 8.01 -1.27
N GLN A 484 -22.04 8.15 -1.66
CA GLN A 484 -21.62 8.12 -3.06
C GLN A 484 -21.60 6.67 -3.61
N PHE A 485 -21.26 5.69 -2.80
CA PHE A 485 -21.37 4.27 -3.15
C PHE A 485 -22.79 3.79 -2.79
N THR A 486 -23.72 3.93 -3.72
CA THR A 486 -25.16 3.73 -3.52
C THR A 486 -25.57 2.27 -3.73
N ASP A 487 -26.72 1.89 -3.17
CA ASP A 487 -27.31 0.55 -3.37
C ASP A 487 -27.52 0.23 -4.85
N GLU A 488 -27.87 1.24 -5.69
CA GLU A 488 -28.03 1.05 -7.13
C GLU A 488 -26.72 0.60 -7.79
N ILE A 489 -25.62 1.24 -7.45
CA ILE A 489 -24.28 0.86 -7.95
C ILE A 489 -23.89 -0.51 -7.44
N ILE A 490 -24.12 -0.81 -6.16
CA ILE A 490 -23.87 -2.11 -5.54
C ILE A 490 -24.62 -3.22 -6.30
N GLN A 491 -25.90 -3.02 -6.58
CA GLN A 491 -26.71 -3.99 -7.32
C GLN A 491 -26.26 -4.13 -8.78
N ARG A 492 -25.83 -3.05 -9.44
CA ARG A 492 -25.27 -3.10 -10.79
C ARG A 492 -23.98 -3.90 -10.84
N ILE A 493 -23.09 -3.71 -9.86
CA ILE A 493 -21.86 -4.49 -9.69
C ILE A 493 -22.20 -5.97 -9.46
N TYR A 494 -23.11 -6.27 -8.52
CA TYR A 494 -23.54 -7.63 -8.23
C TYR A 494 -24.06 -8.34 -9.49
N ALA A 495 -24.96 -7.70 -10.23
CA ALA A 495 -25.52 -8.26 -11.45
C ALA A 495 -24.44 -8.60 -12.50
N MET A 496 -23.43 -7.73 -12.67
CA MET A 496 -22.32 -7.94 -13.59
C MET A 496 -21.38 -9.06 -13.10
N THR A 497 -21.04 -9.07 -11.81
CA THR A 497 -20.19 -10.09 -11.19
C THR A 497 -20.83 -11.48 -11.33
N ARG A 498 -22.13 -11.58 -11.11
CA ARG A 498 -22.92 -12.80 -11.29
C ARG A 498 -22.96 -13.24 -12.74
N LEU A 499 -23.23 -12.31 -13.67
CA LEU A 499 -23.35 -12.58 -15.11
C LEU A 499 -22.10 -13.27 -15.66
N TYR A 500 -20.91 -12.88 -15.18
CA TYR A 500 -19.63 -13.41 -15.65
C TYR A 500 -19.05 -14.52 -14.76
N GLY A 501 -19.87 -15.10 -13.86
CA GLY A 501 -19.50 -16.26 -13.04
C GLY A 501 -18.36 -15.96 -12.06
N ARG A 502 -18.34 -14.75 -11.48
CA ARG A 502 -17.32 -14.33 -10.50
C ARG A 502 -17.86 -14.30 -9.06
N ILE A 503 -19.14 -14.60 -8.87
CA ILE A 503 -19.70 -14.86 -7.54
C ILE A 503 -19.42 -16.31 -7.18
N GLN A 504 -18.88 -16.55 -5.99
CA GLN A 504 -18.78 -17.88 -5.42
C GLN A 504 -20.10 -18.16 -4.70
N GLU A 505 -20.88 -19.14 -5.19
CA GLU A 505 -21.98 -19.69 -4.42
C GLU A 505 -21.38 -20.36 -3.16
N GLN A 506 -21.89 -19.97 -1.99
CA GLN A 506 -21.46 -20.51 -0.70
C GLN A 506 -21.91 -21.96 -0.54
#